data_ecb0cf663ab60acd572c3eb4a8744ef3
#
_entry.id   ecb0cf663ab60acd572c3eb4a8744ef3
#
_cell.length_a   1.000
_cell.length_b   1.000
_cell.length_c   1.000
_cell.angle_alpha   90.00
_cell.angle_beta   90.00
_cell.angle_gamma   90.00
#
_symmetry.space_group_name_H-M   'P 1'
#
loop_
_entity.id
_entity.type
_entity.pdbx_description
1 polymer ?
#
loop_
_entity_poly.entity_id
_entity_poly.type
_entity_poly.pdbx_seq_one_letter_code
_entity_poly.pdbx_strand_id
1 'polypeptide(L)'
;MPVKTIRVISVIGLAFSIETSHAQEIFVQGGTLGIGAGAALSLTSWFGVHADFNAFKFSHDFTVGGNRYEDYVRLRQGGIYGDFFPWANSGFRLTAGVRFTGNEVSGDSVPTNGTYTFKGQTSPAFPGEYATATARHPPVMPYLGIGYGLHPGRKGFGLVVDLGVAYGIPRSSYTLSPALAEAAGPALSQQIIATGLQQLQEKASPYRWYPTLQIGVSYRF
;
A
#
# COMPACT_ATOMS: atom_id res chain seq x y z
N MET A 1 0.95 7.50 -35.04
CA MET A 1 0.88 7.84 -33.60
C MET A 1 -0.50 7.46 -33.10
N PRO A 2 -0.69 6.46 -32.21
CA PRO A 2 -2.00 6.14 -31.68
C PRO A 2 -2.28 6.99 -30.45
N VAL A 3 -3.38 7.73 -30.50
CA VAL A 3 -3.92 8.52 -29.39
C VAL A 3 -4.42 7.55 -28.31
N LYS A 4 -3.80 7.56 -27.13
CA LYS A 4 -4.28 6.81 -25.97
C LYS A 4 -5.50 7.51 -25.38
N THR A 5 -6.66 6.92 -25.57
CA THR A 5 -7.92 7.34 -24.98
C THR A 5 -7.86 7.12 -23.46
N ILE A 6 -7.88 8.19 -22.71
CA ILE A 6 -8.02 8.17 -21.25
C ILE A 6 -9.47 7.83 -20.94
N ARG A 7 -9.73 6.61 -20.45
CA ARG A 7 -11.04 6.26 -19.89
C ARG A 7 -11.16 6.84 -18.49
N VAL A 8 -11.92 7.90 -18.37
CA VAL A 8 -12.39 8.44 -17.08
C VAL A 8 -13.39 7.43 -16.51
N ILE A 9 -13.01 6.77 -15.42
CA ILE A 9 -13.92 5.88 -14.68
C ILE A 9 -14.81 6.79 -13.84
N SER A 10 -16.08 6.91 -14.26
CA SER A 10 -17.12 7.56 -13.48
C SER A 10 -17.38 6.74 -12.21
N VAL A 11 -17.02 7.30 -11.05
CA VAL A 11 -17.42 6.77 -9.74
C VAL A 11 -18.90 7.12 -9.56
N ILE A 12 -19.78 6.16 -9.76
CA ILE A 12 -21.21 6.29 -9.50
C ILE A 12 -21.40 6.33 -7.98
N GLY A 13 -21.91 7.47 -7.51
CA GLY A 13 -22.26 7.66 -6.11
C GLY A 13 -23.45 6.77 -5.70
N LEU A 14 -23.20 5.81 -4.80
CA LEU A 14 -24.27 5.16 -4.06
C LEU A 14 -24.73 6.09 -2.94
N ALA A 15 -25.83 6.79 -3.17
CA ALA A 15 -26.51 7.54 -2.12
C ALA A 15 -27.26 6.54 -1.22
N PHE A 16 -26.71 6.22 -0.06
CA PHE A 16 -27.46 5.56 0.99
C PHE A 16 -28.29 6.61 1.72
N SER A 17 -29.59 6.56 1.51
CA SER A 17 -30.57 7.32 2.29
C SER A 17 -30.76 6.63 3.64
N ILE A 18 -29.96 6.99 4.62
CA ILE A 18 -30.20 6.64 6.03
C ILE A 18 -30.71 7.91 6.69
N GLU A 19 -31.99 7.98 6.86
CA GLU A 19 -32.66 9.02 7.68
C GLU A 19 -32.37 8.77 9.16
N THR A 20 -31.20 9.16 9.60
CA THR A 20 -30.91 9.41 10.99
C THR A 20 -30.00 10.62 11.06
N SER A 21 -30.25 11.51 12.00
CA SER A 21 -29.63 12.82 12.24
C SER A 21 -28.11 12.75 12.59
N HIS A 22 -27.38 11.85 12.01
CA HIS A 22 -25.93 11.72 12.16
C HIS A 22 -25.26 12.48 11.02
N ALA A 23 -24.40 13.42 11.38
CA ALA A 23 -23.66 14.21 10.40
C ALA A 23 -22.79 13.30 9.53
N GLN A 24 -23.12 13.24 8.26
CA GLN A 24 -22.37 12.50 7.23
C GLN A 24 -21.32 13.42 6.63
N GLU A 25 -20.15 12.91 6.45
CA GLU A 25 -19.03 13.62 5.85
C GLU A 25 -18.34 12.73 4.83
N ILE A 26 -18.05 13.27 3.65
CA ILE A 26 -17.23 12.61 2.64
C ILE A 26 -15.91 13.34 2.53
N PHE A 27 -14.84 12.63 2.16
CA PHE A 27 -13.54 13.24 1.99
C PHE A 27 -12.77 12.61 0.82
N VAL A 28 -11.85 13.39 0.29
CA VAL A 28 -10.82 12.95 -0.65
C VAL A 28 -9.47 13.26 -0.06
N GLN A 29 -8.50 12.38 -0.27
CA GLN A 29 -7.19 12.49 0.36
C GLN A 29 -6.07 12.00 -0.56
N GLY A 30 -4.85 12.42 -0.25
CA GLY A 30 -3.65 11.96 -0.92
C GLY A 30 -2.47 11.91 0.05
N GLY A 31 -1.55 10.98 -0.17
CA GLY A 31 -0.37 10.81 0.67
C GLY A 31 0.36 9.50 0.43
N THR A 32 0.93 8.94 1.48
CA THR A 32 1.73 7.71 1.39
C THR A 32 0.92 6.47 0.98
N LEU A 33 -0.40 6.53 1.12
CA LEU A 33 -1.32 5.45 0.71
C LEU A 33 -1.77 5.57 -0.75
N GLY A 34 -1.38 6.66 -1.42
CA GLY A 34 -1.89 7.04 -2.74
C GLY A 34 -3.00 8.07 -2.65
N ILE A 35 -3.81 8.13 -3.71
CA ILE A 35 -5.00 8.97 -3.79
C ILE A 35 -6.22 8.15 -3.41
N GLY A 36 -7.11 8.72 -2.61
CA GLY A 36 -8.27 8.01 -2.12
C GLY A 36 -9.45 8.90 -1.77
N ALA A 37 -10.52 8.23 -1.40
CA ALA A 37 -11.74 8.85 -0.90
C ALA A 37 -12.30 8.02 0.24
N GLY A 38 -13.12 8.65 1.07
CA GLY A 38 -13.76 8.00 2.20
C GLY A 38 -15.01 8.71 2.67
N ALA A 39 -15.63 8.12 3.67
CA ALA A 39 -16.79 8.66 4.35
C ALA A 39 -16.64 8.51 5.85
N ALA A 40 -17.21 9.45 6.60
CA ALA A 40 -17.21 9.47 8.05
C ALA A 40 -18.61 9.71 8.60
N LEU A 41 -18.89 9.08 9.74
CA LEU A 41 -20.11 9.21 10.51
C LEU A 41 -19.75 9.62 11.92
N SER A 42 -20.34 10.70 12.41
CA SER A 42 -20.24 11.09 13.81
C SER A 42 -21.32 10.37 14.61
N LEU A 43 -20.94 9.48 15.50
CA LEU A 43 -21.86 8.73 16.35
C LEU A 43 -22.26 9.54 17.58
N THR A 44 -21.29 10.23 18.18
CA THR A 44 -21.48 11.15 19.32
C THR A 44 -20.51 12.33 19.17
N SER A 45 -20.52 13.28 20.11
CA SER A 45 -19.52 14.36 20.17
C SER A 45 -18.09 13.87 20.47
N TRP A 46 -17.93 12.63 20.97
CA TRP A 46 -16.66 12.03 21.38
C TRP A 46 -16.22 10.88 20.50
N PHE A 47 -17.14 10.26 19.75
CA PHE A 47 -16.88 9.08 18.94
C PHE A 47 -17.43 9.21 17.53
N GLY A 48 -16.63 8.83 16.57
CA GLY A 48 -16.98 8.68 15.16
C GLY A 48 -16.44 7.39 14.58
N VAL A 49 -16.86 7.10 13.37
CA VAL A 49 -16.28 6.04 12.55
C VAL A 49 -16.02 6.61 11.16
N HIS A 50 -14.96 6.14 10.52
CA HIS A 50 -14.72 6.44 9.12
C HIS A 50 -14.19 5.24 8.37
N ALA A 51 -14.35 5.27 7.06
CA ALA A 51 -13.78 4.30 6.14
C ALA A 51 -13.16 5.01 4.95
N ASP A 52 -12.06 4.45 4.44
CA ASP A 52 -11.36 4.97 3.28
C ASP A 52 -11.03 3.86 2.27
N PHE A 53 -10.79 4.28 1.03
CA PHE A 53 -10.17 3.47 0.00
C PHE A 53 -9.15 4.32 -0.75
N ASN A 54 -7.94 3.78 -0.90
CA ASN A 54 -6.81 4.45 -1.53
C ASN A 54 -6.19 3.53 -2.58
N ALA A 55 -5.73 4.12 -3.70
CA ALA A 55 -5.05 3.39 -4.75
C ALA A 55 -3.93 4.23 -5.37
N PHE A 56 -2.84 3.58 -5.70
CA PHE A 56 -1.75 4.15 -6.48
C PHE A 56 -0.98 3.07 -7.22
N LYS A 57 -0.36 3.43 -8.33
CA LYS A 57 0.42 2.53 -9.15
C LYS A 57 1.59 3.30 -9.75
N PHE A 58 2.81 2.81 -9.54
CA PHE A 58 4.01 3.36 -10.15
C PHE A 58 5.04 2.26 -10.41
N SER A 59 5.97 2.53 -11.32
CA SER A 59 7.13 1.67 -11.55
C SER A 59 8.34 2.29 -10.86
N HIS A 60 9.13 1.46 -10.21
CA HIS A 60 10.39 1.86 -9.56
C HIS A 60 11.36 0.68 -9.60
N ASP A 61 12.61 0.96 -9.90
CA ASP A 61 13.64 -0.08 -9.93
C ASP A 61 14.28 -0.24 -8.54
N PHE A 62 14.56 -1.47 -8.17
CA PHE A 62 15.30 -1.75 -6.93
C PHE A 62 16.40 -2.79 -7.14
N THR A 63 17.34 -2.88 -6.19
CA THR A 63 18.46 -3.83 -6.25
C THR A 63 18.42 -4.80 -5.08
N VAL A 64 18.49 -6.09 -5.35
CA VAL A 64 18.60 -7.17 -4.37
C VAL A 64 19.75 -8.11 -4.79
N GLY A 65 20.64 -8.41 -3.84
CA GLY A 65 21.74 -9.36 -4.07
C GLY A 65 22.70 -8.99 -5.21
N GLY A 66 22.83 -7.70 -5.55
CA GLY A 66 23.65 -7.22 -6.67
C GLY A 66 22.94 -7.21 -8.03
N ASN A 67 21.72 -7.72 -8.12
CA ASN A 67 20.92 -7.69 -9.35
C ASN A 67 19.87 -6.57 -9.27
N ARG A 68 19.66 -5.89 -10.42
CA ARG A 68 18.60 -4.90 -10.60
C ARG A 68 17.29 -5.62 -10.91
N TYR A 69 16.19 -5.08 -10.39
CA TYR A 69 14.82 -5.52 -10.65
C TYR A 69 14.03 -4.36 -11.21
N GLU A 70 13.37 -4.56 -12.33
CA GLU A 70 12.35 -3.65 -12.84
C GLU A 70 11.06 -3.93 -12.10
N ASP A 71 10.60 -2.97 -11.30
CA ASP A 71 9.57 -3.14 -10.30
C ASP A 71 8.24 -2.55 -10.73
N TYR A 72 7.21 -3.16 -10.20
CA TYR A 72 5.84 -2.78 -10.34
C TYR A 72 5.18 -2.68 -8.96
N VAL A 73 5.03 -1.46 -8.46
CA VAL A 73 4.36 -1.20 -7.19
C VAL A 73 2.88 -0.98 -7.44
N ARG A 74 2.05 -1.82 -6.84
CA ARG A 74 0.61 -1.68 -6.82
C ARG A 74 0.15 -1.49 -5.39
N LEU A 75 -0.39 -0.31 -5.09
CA LEU A 75 -1.02 -0.01 -3.82
C LEU A 75 -2.54 -0.05 -4.02
N ARG A 76 -3.22 -0.92 -3.29
CA ARG A 76 -4.66 -0.98 -3.16
C ARG A 76 -4.98 -1.28 -1.72
N GLN A 77 -5.62 -0.35 -1.06
CA GLN A 77 -5.88 -0.49 0.36
C GLN A 77 -7.09 0.32 0.78
N GLY A 78 -7.78 -0.18 1.76
CA GLY A 78 -8.88 0.51 2.42
C GLY A 78 -8.81 0.26 3.91
N GLY A 79 -9.62 0.97 4.67
CA GLY A 79 -9.68 0.78 6.10
C GLY A 79 -11.02 1.11 6.69
N ILE A 80 -11.25 0.61 7.90
CA ILE A 80 -12.37 0.96 8.75
C ILE A 80 -11.80 1.31 10.11
N TYR A 81 -12.20 2.46 10.64
CA TYR A 81 -11.61 3.04 11.82
C TYR A 81 -12.65 3.59 12.76
N GLY A 82 -12.35 3.53 14.05
CA GLY A 82 -13.00 4.29 15.10
C GLY A 82 -12.17 5.51 15.47
N ASP A 83 -12.83 6.65 15.62
CA ASP A 83 -12.24 7.92 16.00
C ASP A 83 -12.70 8.32 17.39
N PHE A 84 -11.78 8.67 18.24
CA PHE A 84 -12.03 9.26 19.54
C PHE A 84 -11.58 10.72 19.56
N PHE A 85 -12.48 11.64 19.89
CA PHE A 85 -12.26 13.07 19.96
C PHE A 85 -12.11 13.50 21.42
N PRO A 86 -10.88 13.64 21.94
CA PRO A 86 -10.68 13.97 23.37
C PRO A 86 -11.12 15.38 23.75
N TRP A 87 -11.28 16.26 22.76
CA TRP A 87 -11.71 17.65 22.96
C TRP A 87 -12.86 18.00 22.02
N ALA A 88 -14.04 18.23 22.60
CA ALA A 88 -15.29 18.44 21.88
C ALA A 88 -15.31 19.62 20.88
N ASN A 89 -14.39 20.58 21.01
CA ASN A 89 -14.29 21.75 20.12
C ASN A 89 -13.05 21.72 19.20
N SER A 90 -12.32 20.61 19.20
CA SER A 90 -11.12 20.42 18.38
C SER A 90 -11.36 19.33 17.34
N GLY A 91 -10.86 19.52 16.14
CA GLY A 91 -10.83 18.46 15.12
C GLY A 91 -9.79 17.37 15.40
N PHE A 92 -9.01 17.46 16.49
CA PHE A 92 -8.03 16.45 16.84
C PHE A 92 -8.70 15.12 17.23
N ARG A 93 -8.19 14.02 16.73
CA ARG A 93 -8.71 12.67 17.03
C ARG A 93 -7.60 11.65 17.22
N LEU A 94 -7.91 10.65 18.04
CA LEU A 94 -7.16 9.39 18.12
C LEU A 94 -7.92 8.37 17.29
N THR A 95 -7.21 7.66 16.43
CA THR A 95 -7.80 6.73 15.48
C THR A 95 -7.25 5.33 15.71
N ALA A 96 -8.13 4.35 15.80
CA ALA A 96 -7.78 2.94 15.84
C ALA A 96 -8.66 2.15 14.87
N GLY A 97 -8.09 1.15 14.22
CA GLY A 97 -8.88 0.40 13.25
C GLY A 97 -8.13 -0.72 12.56
N VAL A 98 -8.64 -1.11 11.42
CA VAL A 98 -8.11 -2.19 10.60
C VAL A 98 -7.97 -1.71 9.16
N ARG A 99 -6.80 -1.97 8.58
CA ARG A 99 -6.53 -1.75 7.15
C ARG A 99 -6.57 -3.08 6.40
N PHE A 100 -7.24 -3.06 5.27
CA PHE A 100 -7.26 -4.14 4.29
C PHE A 100 -6.33 -3.77 3.15
N THR A 101 -5.33 -4.61 2.86
CA THR A 101 -4.32 -4.28 1.86
C THR A 101 -4.19 -5.35 0.80
N GLY A 102 -4.04 -4.91 -0.44
CA GLY A 102 -3.56 -5.71 -1.56
C GLY A 102 -2.24 -5.14 -2.09
N ASN A 103 -1.42 -4.59 -1.19
CA ASN A 103 -0.15 -3.99 -1.56
C ASN A 103 0.87 -5.06 -1.91
N GLU A 104 1.40 -4.96 -3.11
CA GLU A 104 2.36 -5.89 -3.67
C GLU A 104 3.48 -5.10 -4.36
N VAL A 105 4.70 -5.54 -4.08
CA VAL A 105 5.91 -5.15 -4.80
C VAL A 105 6.44 -6.41 -5.46
N SER A 106 6.52 -6.42 -6.78
CA SER A 106 7.04 -7.54 -7.54
C SER A 106 7.95 -7.04 -8.66
N GLY A 107 9.08 -7.69 -8.84
CA GLY A 107 10.01 -7.32 -9.88
C GLY A 107 10.76 -8.53 -10.42
N ASP A 108 11.07 -8.48 -11.71
CA ASP A 108 11.92 -9.45 -12.39
C ASP A 108 13.36 -8.93 -12.43
N SER A 109 14.32 -9.81 -12.20
CA SER A 109 15.73 -9.46 -12.29
C SER A 109 16.11 -9.10 -13.73
N VAL A 110 16.81 -7.98 -13.87
CA VAL A 110 17.35 -7.52 -15.14
C VAL A 110 18.87 -7.69 -15.14
N PRO A 111 19.46 -8.30 -16.17
CA PRO A 111 20.91 -8.46 -16.23
C PRO A 111 21.60 -7.09 -16.27
N THR A 112 22.65 -6.93 -15.50
CA THR A 112 23.51 -5.74 -15.53
C THR A 112 24.70 -6.05 -16.45
N ASN A 113 24.86 -5.30 -17.51
CA ASN A 113 25.89 -5.54 -18.54
C ASN A 113 25.89 -6.97 -19.10
N GLY A 114 24.69 -7.55 -19.27
CA GLY A 114 24.55 -8.92 -19.80
C GLY A 114 24.93 -10.02 -18.81
N THR A 115 24.98 -9.72 -17.52
CA THR A 115 25.37 -10.68 -16.47
C THR A 115 24.46 -10.64 -15.27
N TYR A 116 24.34 -11.76 -14.55
CA TYR A 116 23.76 -11.86 -13.19
C TYR A 116 24.83 -12.10 -12.15
N THR A 117 24.63 -11.58 -10.95
CA THR A 117 25.53 -11.79 -9.81
C THR A 117 24.85 -12.68 -8.77
N PHE A 118 25.52 -13.77 -8.38
CA PHE A 118 25.10 -14.66 -7.31
C PHE A 118 26.25 -14.95 -6.36
N LYS A 119 26.11 -14.62 -5.07
CA LYS A 119 27.18 -14.75 -4.05
C LYS A 119 28.53 -14.14 -4.46
N GLY A 120 28.49 -13.00 -5.15
CA GLY A 120 29.69 -12.33 -5.65
C GLY A 120 30.32 -12.93 -6.92
N GLN A 121 29.75 -14.02 -7.46
CA GLN A 121 30.14 -14.58 -8.74
C GLN A 121 29.22 -14.06 -9.84
N THR A 122 29.80 -13.67 -10.96
CA THR A 122 29.10 -13.14 -12.13
C THR A 122 29.01 -14.19 -13.21
N SER A 123 27.83 -14.40 -13.74
CA SER A 123 27.55 -15.34 -14.83
C SER A 123 26.89 -14.62 -16.00
N PRO A 124 27.14 -15.01 -17.26
CA PRO A 124 26.42 -14.50 -18.42
C PRO A 124 24.91 -14.72 -18.26
N ALA A 125 24.11 -13.75 -18.71
CA ALA A 125 22.66 -13.85 -18.74
C ALA A 125 22.21 -14.33 -20.13
N PHE A 126 21.33 -15.31 -20.18
CA PHE A 126 20.72 -15.79 -21.41
C PHE A 126 19.26 -15.34 -21.53
N PRO A 127 18.71 -15.23 -22.76
CA PRO A 127 17.31 -14.86 -22.96
C PRO A 127 16.34 -15.79 -22.21
N GLY A 128 15.39 -15.21 -21.47
CA GLY A 128 14.41 -15.96 -20.70
C GLY A 128 14.87 -16.40 -19.30
N GLU A 129 16.12 -16.16 -18.94
CA GLU A 129 16.63 -16.39 -17.59
C GLU A 129 16.39 -15.15 -16.72
N TYR A 130 15.54 -15.29 -15.71
CA TYR A 130 15.30 -14.24 -14.71
C TYR A 130 14.81 -14.86 -13.39
N ALA A 131 14.90 -14.08 -12.34
CA ALA A 131 14.31 -14.41 -11.05
C ALA A 131 13.28 -13.36 -10.67
N THR A 132 12.15 -13.79 -10.12
CA THR A 132 11.09 -12.90 -9.65
C THR A 132 11.14 -12.82 -8.13
N ALA A 133 11.29 -11.60 -7.64
CA ALA A 133 11.20 -11.26 -6.22
C ALA A 133 9.86 -10.59 -5.94
N THR A 134 9.09 -11.11 -4.98
CA THR A 134 7.80 -10.54 -4.61
C THR A 134 7.71 -10.35 -3.10
N ALA A 135 7.27 -9.17 -2.66
CA ALA A 135 6.95 -8.88 -1.26
C ALA A 135 5.50 -8.36 -1.16
N ARG A 136 4.71 -8.94 -0.25
CA ARG A 136 3.30 -8.59 -0.02
C ARG A 136 3.06 -8.32 1.45
N HIS A 137 2.33 -7.26 1.77
CA HIS A 137 1.82 -7.06 3.11
C HIS A 137 0.67 -8.03 3.43
N PRO A 138 0.43 -8.35 4.72
CA PRO A 138 -0.73 -9.12 5.12
C PRO A 138 -2.03 -8.47 4.63
N PRO A 139 -3.06 -9.24 4.25
CA PRO A 139 -4.31 -8.69 3.76
C PRO A 139 -5.05 -7.84 4.80
N VAL A 140 -4.75 -8.05 6.07
CA VAL A 140 -5.36 -7.33 7.21
C VAL A 140 -4.26 -6.88 8.15
N MET A 141 -4.25 -5.58 8.49
CA MET A 141 -3.28 -4.97 9.41
C MET A 141 -3.99 -4.11 10.45
N PRO A 142 -3.74 -4.28 11.75
CA PRO A 142 -4.17 -3.32 12.77
C PRO A 142 -3.52 -1.96 12.51
N TYR A 143 -4.26 -0.89 12.83
CA TYR A 143 -3.87 0.49 12.61
C TYR A 143 -4.09 1.32 13.87
N LEU A 144 -3.13 2.19 14.15
CA LEU A 144 -3.24 3.25 15.17
C LEU A 144 -2.73 4.57 14.59
N GLY A 145 -3.39 5.66 14.94
CA GLY A 145 -3.01 6.97 14.43
C GLY A 145 -3.60 8.13 15.24
N ILE A 146 -3.21 9.30 14.80
CA ILE A 146 -3.76 10.58 15.21
C ILE A 146 -4.24 11.29 13.95
N GLY A 147 -5.26 12.10 14.08
CA GLY A 147 -5.79 12.84 12.95
C GLY A 147 -6.35 14.20 13.34
N TYR A 148 -6.68 14.95 12.32
CA TYR A 148 -7.40 16.21 12.44
C TYR A 148 -8.51 16.24 11.39
N GLY A 149 -9.68 16.78 11.77
CA GLY A 149 -10.87 16.80 10.92
C GLY A 149 -11.84 15.65 11.23
N LEU A 150 -12.86 15.48 10.40
CA LEU A 150 -13.96 14.51 10.55
C LEU A 150 -14.72 14.62 11.90
N HIS A 151 -14.65 15.78 12.53
CA HIS A 151 -15.27 16.05 13.83
C HIS A 151 -16.73 16.52 13.65
N PRO A 152 -17.66 16.12 14.53
CA PRO A 152 -19.03 16.63 14.54
C PRO A 152 -19.03 18.16 14.77
N GLY A 153 -19.05 18.91 13.69
CA GLY A 153 -18.93 20.34 13.70
C GLY A 153 -19.86 21.01 12.71
N ARG A 154 -19.43 22.14 12.18
CA ARG A 154 -20.19 22.93 11.20
C ARG A 154 -20.25 22.23 9.86
N LYS A 155 -21.40 22.37 9.17
CA LYS A 155 -21.56 21.97 7.76
C LYS A 155 -20.57 22.73 6.85
N GLY A 156 -20.15 22.08 5.77
CA GLY A 156 -19.27 22.67 4.77
C GLY A 156 -17.93 21.98 4.62
N PHE A 157 -16.98 22.70 4.04
CA PHE A 157 -15.64 22.16 3.80
C PHE A 157 -14.77 22.12 5.06
N GLY A 158 -13.97 21.05 5.18
CA GLY A 158 -13.02 20.82 6.25
C GLY A 158 -11.67 20.33 5.70
N LEU A 159 -10.64 20.43 6.55
CA LEU A 159 -9.33 19.83 6.32
C LEU A 159 -9.30 18.46 7.02
N VAL A 160 -8.74 17.47 6.35
CA VAL A 160 -8.48 16.13 6.92
C VAL A 160 -6.98 15.88 6.89
N VAL A 161 -6.42 15.51 8.03
CA VAL A 161 -5.02 15.08 8.15
C VAL A 161 -4.99 13.84 9.00
N ASP A 162 -4.27 12.81 8.52
CA ASP A 162 -4.06 11.56 9.23
C ASP A 162 -2.58 11.19 9.26
N LEU A 163 -2.09 10.90 10.45
CA LEU A 163 -0.76 10.36 10.70
C LEU A 163 -0.90 9.10 11.55
N GLY A 164 -0.37 7.99 11.07
CA GLY A 164 -0.50 6.75 11.81
C GLY A 164 0.46 5.67 11.36
N VAL A 165 0.26 4.49 11.90
CA VAL A 165 1.05 3.31 11.58
C VAL A 165 0.17 2.07 11.54
N ALA A 166 0.32 1.27 10.49
CA ALA A 166 -0.23 -0.08 10.43
C ALA A 166 0.88 -1.09 10.72
N TYR A 167 0.53 -2.21 11.32
CA TYR A 167 1.48 -3.27 11.63
C TYR A 167 1.16 -4.54 10.84
N GLY A 168 2.17 -5.08 10.14
CA GLY A 168 2.02 -6.33 9.41
C GLY A 168 3.36 -6.84 8.90
N ILE A 169 3.63 -8.12 9.13
CA ILE A 169 4.88 -8.76 8.68
C ILE A 169 4.76 -9.09 7.19
N PRO A 170 5.57 -8.47 6.31
CA PRO A 170 5.55 -8.77 4.89
C PRO A 170 5.91 -10.22 4.61
N ARG A 171 5.20 -10.83 3.67
CA ARG A 171 5.52 -12.16 3.14
C ARG A 171 6.32 -12.00 1.85
N SER A 172 7.46 -12.67 1.80
CA SER A 172 8.35 -12.64 0.64
C SER A 172 8.30 -13.96 -0.10
N SER A 173 8.40 -13.93 -1.42
CA SER A 173 8.62 -15.09 -2.26
C SER A 173 9.70 -14.78 -3.31
N TYR A 174 10.46 -15.79 -3.66
CA TYR A 174 11.52 -15.71 -4.65
C TYR A 174 11.44 -16.92 -5.57
N THR A 175 11.29 -16.70 -6.86
CA THR A 175 11.10 -17.77 -7.84
C THR A 175 12.04 -17.57 -9.04
N LEU A 176 12.39 -18.65 -9.72
CA LEU A 176 13.19 -18.63 -10.95
C LEU A 176 12.30 -18.90 -12.16
N SER A 177 12.65 -18.27 -13.28
CA SER A 177 12.06 -18.64 -14.56
C SER A 177 12.40 -20.11 -14.90
N PRO A 178 11.57 -20.79 -15.69
CA PRO A 178 11.88 -22.17 -16.12
C PRO A 178 13.25 -22.31 -16.79
N ALA A 179 13.63 -21.33 -17.62
CA ALA A 179 14.92 -21.33 -18.31
C ALA A 179 16.10 -21.26 -17.31
N LEU A 180 16.02 -20.37 -16.31
CA LEU A 180 17.06 -20.25 -15.29
C LEU A 180 17.11 -21.48 -14.39
N ALA A 181 15.96 -22.05 -14.03
CA ALA A 181 15.90 -23.26 -13.22
C ALA A 181 16.49 -24.49 -13.93
N GLU A 182 16.27 -24.61 -15.25
CA GLU A 182 16.84 -25.67 -16.08
C GLU A 182 18.36 -25.49 -16.23
N ALA A 183 18.82 -24.27 -16.55
CA ALA A 183 20.25 -23.97 -16.72
C ALA A 183 21.05 -24.18 -15.44
N ALA A 184 20.48 -23.81 -14.27
CA ALA A 184 21.12 -23.97 -12.97
C ALA A 184 21.09 -25.42 -12.46
N GLY A 185 20.10 -26.19 -12.86
CA GLY A 185 19.84 -27.53 -12.31
C GLY A 185 19.25 -27.50 -10.89
N PRO A 186 18.78 -28.64 -10.37
CA PRO A 186 17.99 -28.66 -9.14
C PRO A 186 18.70 -28.13 -7.88
N ALA A 187 19.97 -28.53 -7.70
CA ALA A 187 20.71 -28.16 -6.49
C ALA A 187 21.03 -26.67 -6.42
N LEU A 188 21.53 -26.07 -7.53
CA LEU A 188 21.85 -24.65 -7.57
C LEU A 188 20.58 -23.79 -7.56
N SER A 189 19.50 -24.22 -8.21
CA SER A 189 18.21 -23.53 -8.18
C SER A 189 17.67 -23.39 -6.75
N GLN A 190 17.70 -24.45 -5.94
CA GLN A 190 17.30 -24.38 -4.54
C GLN A 190 18.18 -23.41 -3.74
N GLN A 191 19.47 -23.40 -3.99
CA GLN A 191 20.41 -22.49 -3.32
C GLN A 191 20.17 -21.04 -3.70
N ILE A 192 19.90 -20.73 -4.97
CA ILE A 192 19.55 -19.40 -5.47
C ILE A 192 18.26 -18.93 -4.82
N ILE A 193 17.22 -19.76 -4.82
CA ILE A 193 15.92 -19.44 -4.22
C ILE A 193 16.07 -19.15 -2.72
N ALA A 194 16.74 -20.04 -1.97
CA ALA A 194 16.94 -19.86 -0.53
C ALA A 194 17.70 -18.58 -0.19
N THR A 195 18.80 -18.30 -0.93
CA THR A 195 19.60 -17.08 -0.72
C THR A 195 18.82 -15.83 -1.10
N GLY A 196 18.14 -15.83 -2.25
CA GLY A 196 17.32 -14.71 -2.71
C GLY A 196 16.16 -14.41 -1.76
N LEU A 197 15.50 -15.46 -1.26
CA LEU A 197 14.42 -15.32 -0.27
C LEU A 197 14.93 -14.73 1.04
N GLN A 198 16.07 -15.19 1.56
CA GLN A 198 16.68 -14.64 2.77
C GLN A 198 16.98 -13.16 2.61
N GLN A 199 17.66 -12.77 1.54
CA GLN A 199 18.00 -11.37 1.26
C GLN A 199 16.77 -10.48 1.11
N LEU A 200 15.71 -10.99 0.47
CA LEU A 200 14.44 -10.29 0.32
C LEU A 200 13.74 -10.11 1.67
N GLN A 201 13.73 -11.14 2.52
CA GLN A 201 13.16 -11.07 3.87
C GLN A 201 13.91 -10.07 4.76
N GLU A 202 15.24 -10.05 4.71
CA GLU A 202 16.06 -9.07 5.44
C GLU A 202 15.72 -7.64 5.01
N LYS A 203 15.58 -7.39 3.69
CA LYS A 203 15.18 -6.07 3.16
C LYS A 203 13.72 -5.71 3.48
N ALA A 204 12.81 -6.66 3.49
CA ALA A 204 11.40 -6.43 3.77
C ALA A 204 11.10 -6.27 5.28
N SER A 205 11.95 -6.81 6.15
CA SER A 205 11.77 -6.83 7.61
C SER A 205 11.51 -5.46 8.26
N PRO A 206 12.17 -4.34 7.88
CA PRO A 206 11.88 -3.02 8.45
C PRO A 206 10.47 -2.52 8.13
N TYR A 207 9.88 -2.97 7.03
CA TYR A 207 8.57 -2.52 6.54
C TYR A 207 7.38 -3.19 7.25
N ARG A 208 7.62 -3.93 8.36
CA ARG A 208 6.56 -4.42 9.25
C ARG A 208 5.75 -3.29 9.88
N TRP A 209 6.38 -2.15 10.10
CA TRP A 209 5.75 -0.91 10.52
C TRP A 209 5.51 -0.07 9.28
N TYR A 210 4.25 0.09 8.91
CA TYR A 210 3.85 0.82 7.71
C TYR A 210 3.34 2.22 8.11
N PRO A 211 4.22 3.25 8.09
CA PRO A 211 3.83 4.61 8.42
C PRO A 211 2.90 5.17 7.36
N THR A 212 1.90 5.91 7.79
CA THR A 212 0.92 6.54 6.91
C THR A 212 0.82 8.03 7.20
N LEU A 213 0.80 8.82 6.15
CA LEU A 213 0.49 10.25 6.18
C LEU A 213 -0.47 10.53 5.05
N GLN A 214 -1.66 11.05 5.37
CA GLN A 214 -2.65 11.49 4.40
C GLN A 214 -3.10 12.91 4.70
N ILE A 215 -3.32 13.69 3.65
CA ILE A 215 -3.87 15.04 3.72
C ILE A 215 -5.02 15.12 2.72
N GLY A 216 -6.12 15.74 3.11
CA GLY A 216 -7.31 15.78 2.29
C GLY A 216 -8.26 16.90 2.63
N VAL A 217 -9.35 16.92 1.90
CA VAL A 217 -10.46 17.86 2.07
C VAL A 217 -11.73 17.06 2.25
N SER A 218 -12.55 17.46 3.21
CA SER A 218 -13.86 16.88 3.48
C SER A 218 -14.99 17.86 3.19
N TYR A 219 -16.17 17.30 3.04
CA TYR A 219 -17.41 18.05 2.99
C TYR A 219 -18.46 17.37 3.87
N ARG A 220 -19.01 18.14 4.80
CA ARG A 220 -20.06 17.73 5.73
C ARG A 220 -21.41 18.28 5.29
N PHE A 221 -22.39 17.43 5.24
CA PHE A 221 -23.78 17.74 4.84
C PHE A 221 -24.62 18.33 5.98
#